data_88ce5709e2a09753154c11433b317bd8
#
_entry.id   88ce5709e2a09753154c11433b317bd8
#
_cell.length_a   1.000
_cell.length_b   1.000
_cell.length_c   1.000
_cell.angle_alpha   90.00
_cell.angle_beta   90.00
_cell.angle_gamma   90.00
#
_symmetry.space_group_name_H-M   'P 1'
#
loop_
_entity.id
_entity.type
_entity.pdbx_description
1 polymer ?
#
loop_
_entity_poly.entity_id
_entity_poly.type
_entity_poly.pdbx_seq_one_letter_code
_entity_poly.pdbx_strand_id
1 'polypeptide(L)'
;QQPVRLSGHQFVPDQNVVQASQKSGGLSLQSLGQPSNGWHNALIQLRALPSAAEVAQLERSGIRLGDYVGGNAYWALVREGVSLQGLRASRLTSVTAIRPEWKLNAALRGGPLPEWARAGSNAAKVVVRYAPNATGKQVAAALQLLGVGDIEVVEQFRAVYAEMPLSASSKVAELPYVLSVGLYPPPAELNNYNGRIIGRASVLNTPAELGGRGLMGKGVKIGIWDANVTTHVDFGPRVHTQEYELYDAHGTHVTGTILGAGLMDPNGRGMAPKAEAWTWNFNTQRNGLSAQTEMGIAKKTENITLTSNSYGLSFSRLCSYMKQLGYRASDYNLDLLTNQYPTLQHIFAAGNDQDGCADETAAVYGKAGYGTGTN
;
A
#
# COMPACT_ATOMS: atom_id res chain seq x y z
N GLN A 1 21.64 18.66 0.04
CA GLN A 1 21.15 17.36 0.52
C GLN A 1 19.78 17.52 1.15
N GLN A 2 18.93 16.53 0.96
CA GLN A 2 17.60 16.51 1.53
C GLN A 2 17.61 15.64 2.80
N PRO A 3 16.76 15.95 3.80
CA PRO A 3 16.63 15.11 4.97
C PRO A 3 15.99 13.76 4.59
N VAL A 4 16.42 12.71 5.28
CA VAL A 4 15.88 11.34 5.16
C VAL A 4 15.17 10.97 6.44
N ARG A 5 14.09 10.21 6.35
CA ARG A 5 13.36 9.66 7.50
C ARG A 5 13.40 8.14 7.47
N LEU A 6 13.88 7.55 8.56
CA LEU A 6 13.86 6.10 8.78
C LEU A 6 13.25 5.80 10.16
N SER A 7 12.19 5.02 10.19
CA SER A 7 11.51 4.57 11.43
C SER A 7 11.27 5.72 12.45
N GLY A 8 10.91 6.92 11.95
CA GLY A 8 10.68 8.10 12.78
C GLY A 8 11.93 8.94 13.11
N HIS A 9 13.12 8.52 12.70
CA HIS A 9 14.31 9.37 12.72
C HIS A 9 14.41 10.24 11.48
N GLN A 10 14.71 11.51 11.67
CA GLN A 10 15.03 12.43 10.58
C GLN A 10 16.48 12.90 10.71
N PHE A 11 17.25 12.77 9.64
CA PHE A 11 18.63 13.20 9.58
C PHE A 11 19.03 13.61 8.16
N VAL A 12 20.12 14.34 8.04
CA VAL A 12 20.73 14.67 6.74
C VAL A 12 21.98 13.80 6.60
N PRO A 13 22.06 12.89 5.61
CA PRO A 13 23.27 12.10 5.39
C PRO A 13 24.48 12.98 5.08
N ASP A 14 25.65 12.64 5.58
CA ASP A 14 26.88 13.38 5.29
C ASP A 14 27.27 13.28 3.82
N GLN A 15 27.89 14.35 3.25
CA GLN A 15 28.43 14.33 1.87
C GLN A 15 29.75 13.56 1.78
N ASN A 16 29.76 12.35 2.28
CA ASN A 16 30.98 11.56 2.47
C ASN A 16 31.63 11.10 1.17
N VAL A 17 30.85 10.90 0.09
CA VAL A 17 31.40 10.51 -1.22
C VAL A 17 32.13 11.67 -1.87
N VAL A 18 31.62 12.90 -1.73
CA VAL A 18 32.28 14.10 -2.25
C VAL A 18 33.56 14.38 -1.46
N GLN A 19 33.51 14.26 -0.15
CA GLN A 19 34.67 14.48 0.73
C GLN A 19 35.77 13.40 0.56
N ALA A 20 35.37 12.13 0.43
CA ALA A 20 36.30 11.04 0.17
C ALA A 20 36.99 11.16 -1.19
N SER A 21 36.37 11.84 -2.15
CA SER A 21 36.99 12.12 -3.45
C SER A 21 38.12 13.15 -3.40
N GLN A 22 38.17 13.97 -2.36
CA GLN A 22 39.19 15.01 -2.13
C GLN A 22 40.37 14.51 -1.28
N LYS A 23 40.20 13.42 -0.57
CA LYS A 23 41.24 12.78 0.26
C LYS A 23 41.74 11.50 -0.40
N SER A 24 43.00 11.22 -0.32
CA SER A 24 43.68 10.06 -0.92
C SER A 24 43.31 8.69 -0.29
N GLY A 25 42.48 8.66 0.73
CA GLY A 25 41.93 7.45 1.34
C GLY A 25 40.41 7.37 1.09
N GLY A 26 39.99 6.64 0.10
CA GLY A 26 38.57 6.50 -0.27
C GLY A 26 37.68 6.02 0.89
N LEU A 27 36.36 6.08 0.69
CA LEU A 27 35.37 5.51 1.62
C LEU A 27 35.68 4.03 1.83
N SER A 28 35.97 3.66 3.08
CA SER A 28 36.18 2.26 3.42
C SER A 28 34.82 1.55 3.52
N LEU A 29 34.61 0.46 2.78
CA LEU A 29 33.42 -0.38 2.93
C LEU A 29 33.27 -0.98 4.32
N GLN A 30 34.39 -1.07 5.08
CA GLN A 30 34.38 -1.49 6.49
C GLN A 30 33.50 -0.58 7.36
N SER A 31 33.35 0.72 6.98
CA SER A 31 32.47 1.65 7.67
C SER A 31 30.97 1.33 7.48
N LEU A 32 30.61 0.47 6.52
CA LEU A 32 29.21 0.05 6.27
C LEU A 32 28.76 -1.11 7.16
N GLY A 33 29.61 -1.59 8.06
CA GLY A 33 29.32 -2.73 8.93
C GLY A 33 29.63 -4.08 8.26
N GLN A 34 29.20 -5.16 8.91
CA GLN A 34 29.45 -6.52 8.41
C GLN A 34 28.65 -6.80 7.16
N PRO A 35 29.26 -7.41 6.13
CA PRO A 35 28.53 -7.88 4.96
C PRO A 35 27.69 -9.13 5.29
N SER A 36 26.64 -9.33 4.53
CA SER A 36 25.88 -10.56 4.53
C SER A 36 25.76 -11.07 3.10
N ASN A 37 26.13 -12.34 2.90
CA ASN A 37 26.14 -12.99 1.57
C ASN A 37 26.89 -12.18 0.50
N GLY A 38 28.02 -11.56 0.85
CA GLY A 38 28.86 -10.78 -0.07
C GLY A 38 28.35 -9.36 -0.35
N TRP A 39 27.40 -8.86 0.43
CA TRP A 39 26.81 -7.53 0.28
C TRP A 39 26.70 -6.77 1.60
N HIS A 40 27.02 -5.49 1.57
CA HIS A 40 26.69 -4.55 2.64
C HIS A 40 25.33 -3.92 2.38
N ASN A 41 24.51 -3.78 3.41
CA ASN A 41 23.30 -2.96 3.37
C ASN A 41 23.66 -1.51 3.73
N ALA A 42 23.31 -0.58 2.87
CA ALA A 42 23.64 0.83 3.04
C ALA A 42 22.48 1.74 2.66
N LEU A 43 22.51 2.96 3.15
CA LEU A 43 21.68 4.05 2.65
C LEU A 43 22.49 4.83 1.63
N ILE A 44 21.97 4.95 0.40
CA ILE A 44 22.60 5.73 -0.66
C ILE A 44 21.74 6.93 -0.97
N GLN A 45 22.36 8.13 -1.00
CA GLN A 45 21.68 9.34 -1.44
C GLN A 45 22.29 9.86 -2.74
N LEU A 46 21.42 10.27 -3.65
CA LEU A 46 21.76 10.83 -4.96
C LEU A 46 21.41 12.31 -5.01
N ARG A 47 22.01 13.06 -5.94
CA ARG A 47 21.67 14.49 -6.16
C ARG A 47 20.28 14.70 -6.70
N ALA A 48 19.78 13.73 -7.49
CA ALA A 48 18.44 13.71 -8.08
C ALA A 48 18.01 12.26 -8.24
N LEU A 49 16.74 12.03 -8.58
CA LEU A 49 16.23 10.70 -8.94
C LEU A 49 17.03 10.16 -10.15
N PRO A 50 17.51 8.91 -10.11
CA PRO A 50 18.32 8.34 -11.17
C PRO A 50 17.47 7.99 -12.39
N SER A 51 18.03 8.15 -13.57
CA SER A 51 17.49 7.55 -14.79
C SER A 51 17.74 6.04 -14.82
N ALA A 52 17.02 5.31 -15.67
CA ALA A 52 17.22 3.87 -15.86
C ALA A 52 18.68 3.53 -16.27
N ALA A 53 19.31 4.39 -17.07
CA ALA A 53 20.72 4.23 -17.47
C ALA A 53 21.69 4.37 -16.28
N GLU A 54 21.42 5.32 -15.37
CA GLU A 54 22.19 5.51 -14.15
C GLU A 54 22.00 4.35 -13.16
N VAL A 55 20.77 3.83 -13.01
CA VAL A 55 20.51 2.61 -12.22
C VAL A 55 21.31 1.43 -12.76
N ALA A 56 21.26 1.18 -14.08
CA ALA A 56 22.01 0.11 -14.71
C ALA A 56 23.54 0.29 -14.58
N GLN A 57 24.03 1.54 -14.58
CA GLN A 57 25.45 1.83 -14.34
C GLN A 57 25.85 1.51 -12.90
N LEU A 58 25.03 1.92 -11.91
CA LEU A 58 25.27 1.59 -10.49
C LEU A 58 25.29 0.08 -10.28
N GLU A 59 24.38 -0.65 -10.89
CA GLU A 59 24.30 -2.10 -10.76
C GLU A 59 25.55 -2.80 -11.35
N ARG A 60 26.02 -2.37 -12.53
CA ARG A 60 27.28 -2.85 -13.12
C ARG A 60 28.48 -2.57 -12.24
N SER A 61 28.42 -1.47 -11.49
CA SER A 61 29.47 -1.08 -10.53
C SER A 61 29.35 -1.81 -9.19
N GLY A 62 28.40 -2.73 -9.03
CA GLY A 62 28.20 -3.51 -7.80
C GLY A 62 27.34 -2.82 -6.75
N ILE A 63 26.50 -1.85 -7.15
CA ILE A 63 25.53 -1.19 -6.28
C ILE A 63 24.14 -1.46 -6.83
N ARG A 64 23.28 -2.10 -6.03
CA ARG A 64 21.87 -2.30 -6.34
C ARG A 64 21.03 -1.37 -5.50
N LEU A 65 20.29 -0.47 -6.13
CA LEU A 65 19.30 0.35 -5.46
C LEU A 65 18.06 -0.52 -5.15
N GLY A 66 17.57 -0.40 -3.95
CA GLY A 66 16.33 -1.00 -3.47
C GLY A 66 15.24 0.04 -3.23
N ASP A 67 14.53 -0.07 -2.11
CA ASP A 67 13.39 0.79 -1.79
C ASP A 67 13.80 2.27 -1.63
N TYR A 68 13.03 3.16 -2.25
CA TYR A 68 13.17 4.60 -2.07
C TYR A 68 12.65 5.01 -0.68
N VAL A 69 13.44 5.80 0.05
CA VAL A 69 13.11 6.21 1.42
C VAL A 69 12.91 7.72 1.60
N GLY A 70 12.77 8.44 0.48
CA GLY A 70 12.63 9.90 0.49
C GLY A 70 13.97 10.63 0.41
N GLY A 71 13.92 11.94 0.10
CA GLY A 71 15.13 12.78 0.07
C GLY A 71 16.18 12.35 -0.97
N ASN A 72 15.78 11.74 -2.08
CA ASN A 72 16.65 11.10 -3.09
C ASN A 72 17.54 9.99 -2.51
N ALA A 73 17.09 9.32 -1.44
CA ALA A 73 17.81 8.24 -0.79
C ALA A 73 17.11 6.90 -1.01
N TYR A 74 17.94 5.85 -1.02
CA TYR A 74 17.54 4.47 -1.28
C TYR A 74 18.16 3.53 -0.27
N TRP A 75 17.44 2.51 0.16
CA TRP A 75 18.06 1.30 0.64
C TRP A 75 18.86 0.69 -0.50
N ALA A 76 20.07 0.23 -0.25
CA ALA A 76 20.92 -0.29 -1.30
C ALA A 76 21.79 -1.44 -0.82
N LEU A 77 22.13 -2.32 -1.75
CA LEU A 77 23.13 -3.35 -1.56
C LEU A 77 24.42 -2.90 -2.26
N VAL A 78 25.51 -2.86 -1.50
CA VAL A 78 26.85 -2.57 -2.00
C VAL A 78 27.68 -3.85 -1.94
N ARG A 79 28.15 -4.32 -3.10
CA ARG A 79 28.94 -5.57 -3.18
C ARG A 79 30.25 -5.39 -2.40
N GLU A 80 30.62 -6.43 -1.67
CA GLU A 80 31.92 -6.50 -1.01
C GLU A 80 33.06 -6.32 -2.03
N GLY A 81 34.08 -5.53 -1.72
CA GLY A 81 35.20 -5.25 -2.62
C GLY A 81 34.97 -4.18 -3.70
N VAL A 82 33.77 -3.55 -3.74
CA VAL A 82 33.50 -2.44 -4.68
C VAL A 82 34.37 -1.23 -4.37
N SER A 83 35.00 -0.66 -5.41
CA SER A 83 35.66 0.63 -5.33
C SER A 83 34.66 1.77 -5.57
N LEU A 84 34.41 2.56 -4.55
CA LEU A 84 33.53 3.73 -4.66
C LEU A 84 34.20 4.90 -5.42
N GLN A 85 35.50 4.81 -5.73
CA GLN A 85 36.22 5.87 -6.46
C GLN A 85 35.77 6.02 -7.90
N GLY A 86 35.35 4.92 -8.56
CA GLY A 86 34.83 4.92 -9.93
C GLY A 86 33.43 5.52 -10.08
N LEU A 87 32.72 5.76 -8.98
CA LEU A 87 31.32 6.22 -8.97
C LEU A 87 31.17 7.75 -8.99
N ARG A 88 32.24 8.50 -9.19
CA ARG A 88 32.23 9.98 -9.24
C ARG A 88 31.27 10.56 -10.28
N ALA A 89 31.05 9.83 -11.38
CA ALA A 89 30.13 10.25 -12.46
C ALA A 89 28.65 9.99 -12.14
N SER A 90 28.34 9.23 -11.09
CA SER A 90 27.01 8.68 -10.81
C SER A 90 26.16 9.55 -9.88
N ARG A 91 26.31 10.86 -9.81
CA ARG A 91 25.51 11.75 -8.94
C ARG A 91 25.39 11.31 -7.46
N LEU A 92 26.24 10.39 -7.03
CA LEU A 92 26.27 9.86 -5.68
C LEU A 92 26.74 10.94 -4.71
N THR A 93 25.97 11.24 -3.67
CA THR A 93 26.33 12.24 -2.66
C THR A 93 26.72 11.62 -1.34
N SER A 94 26.07 10.52 -0.97
CA SER A 94 26.32 9.81 0.28
C SER A 94 26.16 8.31 0.14
N VAL A 95 27.04 7.57 0.83
CA VAL A 95 26.90 6.16 1.14
C VAL A 95 27.07 6.03 2.64
N THR A 96 26.04 5.65 3.35
CA THR A 96 25.98 5.71 4.80
C THR A 96 25.60 4.34 5.38
N ALA A 97 26.33 3.91 6.42
CA ALA A 97 25.96 2.76 7.21
C ALA A 97 24.61 2.99 7.90
N ILE A 98 23.79 1.96 7.94
CA ILE A 98 22.50 2.02 8.59
C ILE A 98 22.69 1.70 10.07
N ARG A 99 22.48 2.69 10.92
CA ARG A 99 22.58 2.51 12.36
C ARG A 99 21.41 1.68 12.88
N PRO A 100 21.65 0.76 13.84
CA PRO A 100 20.60 -0.08 14.41
C PRO A 100 19.39 0.71 14.92
N GLU A 101 19.61 1.84 15.58
CA GLU A 101 18.54 2.69 16.10
C GLU A 101 17.63 3.28 15.02
N TRP A 102 18.13 3.46 13.80
CA TRP A 102 17.34 3.97 12.66
C TRP A 102 16.38 2.91 12.09
N LYS A 103 16.65 1.64 12.38
CA LYS A 103 15.80 0.53 11.96
C LYS A 103 14.60 0.30 12.88
N LEU A 104 14.65 0.81 14.12
CA LEU A 104 13.64 0.56 15.16
C LEU A 104 12.54 1.62 15.16
N ASN A 105 11.29 1.16 15.27
CA ASN A 105 10.17 2.03 15.63
C ASN A 105 10.43 2.74 16.97
N ALA A 106 9.91 3.95 17.16
CA ALA A 106 10.14 4.76 18.37
C ALA A 106 9.74 4.02 19.67
N ALA A 107 8.64 3.27 19.66
CA ALA A 107 8.19 2.51 20.81
C ALA A 107 9.18 1.38 21.20
N LEU A 108 9.87 0.79 20.22
CA LEU A 108 10.88 -0.25 20.45
C LEU A 108 12.23 0.30 20.96
N ARG A 109 12.37 1.61 21.03
CA ARG A 109 13.53 2.32 21.59
C ARG A 109 13.31 2.88 23.00
N GLY A 110 12.31 2.33 23.72
CA GLY A 110 11.95 2.80 25.05
C GLY A 110 10.77 3.78 25.09
N GLY A 111 10.10 3.99 23.97
CA GLY A 111 8.83 4.71 23.94
C GLY A 111 7.66 3.87 24.47
N PRO A 112 6.51 4.50 24.70
CA PRO A 112 5.32 3.78 25.14
C PRO A 112 4.85 2.79 24.05
N LEU A 113 4.70 1.52 24.43
CA LEU A 113 4.19 0.49 23.54
C LEU A 113 2.66 0.53 23.54
N PRO A 114 2.02 0.71 22.35
CA PRO A 114 0.56 0.68 22.23
C PRO A 114 0.01 -0.71 22.63
N GLU A 115 -1.21 -0.75 23.14
CA GLU A 115 -1.82 -1.98 23.65
C GLU A 115 -1.93 -3.07 22.58
N TRP A 116 -2.34 -2.72 21.36
CA TRP A 116 -2.48 -3.68 20.26
C TRP A 116 -1.16 -4.35 19.83
N ALA A 117 -0.02 -3.70 20.09
CA ALA A 117 1.29 -4.22 19.76
C ALA A 117 1.96 -4.94 20.93
N ARG A 118 1.28 -5.12 22.06
CA ARG A 118 1.81 -5.86 23.20
C ARG A 118 1.67 -7.37 23.00
N ALA A 119 2.71 -8.11 23.37
CA ALA A 119 2.73 -9.54 23.49
C ALA A 119 3.14 -9.88 24.92
N GLY A 120 2.18 -9.82 25.86
CA GLY A 120 2.46 -9.91 27.30
C GLY A 120 3.12 -8.66 27.89
N SER A 121 3.83 -8.82 29.01
CA SER A 121 4.39 -7.69 29.77
C SER A 121 5.66 -7.08 29.17
N ASN A 122 6.51 -7.88 28.52
CA ASN A 122 7.85 -7.49 28.10
C ASN A 122 8.16 -7.83 26.62
N ALA A 123 7.15 -8.05 25.79
CA ALA A 123 7.30 -8.35 24.38
C ALA A 123 6.36 -7.50 23.51
N ALA A 124 6.72 -7.34 22.26
CA ALA A 124 5.96 -6.62 21.26
C ALA A 124 5.67 -7.50 20.04
N LYS A 125 4.48 -7.34 19.46
CA LYS A 125 4.16 -7.85 18.12
C LYS A 125 4.82 -6.96 17.08
N VAL A 126 5.73 -7.53 16.29
CA VAL A 126 6.59 -6.77 15.39
C VAL A 126 6.54 -7.31 13.97
N VAL A 127 6.87 -6.44 13.04
CA VAL A 127 7.17 -6.78 11.64
C VAL A 127 8.63 -6.44 11.37
N VAL A 128 9.43 -7.47 11.09
CA VAL A 128 10.84 -7.33 10.73
C VAL A 128 10.96 -7.40 9.21
N ARG A 129 11.33 -6.30 8.56
CA ARG A 129 11.62 -6.28 7.13
C ARG A 129 13.10 -6.55 6.90
N TYR A 130 13.40 -7.36 5.88
CA TYR A 130 14.77 -7.75 5.57
C TYR A 130 15.13 -7.51 4.10
N ALA A 131 16.42 -7.36 3.86
CA ALA A 131 16.99 -7.06 2.56
C ALA A 131 16.99 -8.29 1.62
N PRO A 132 17.00 -8.10 0.30
CA PRO A 132 16.94 -9.20 -0.67
C PRO A 132 18.20 -10.10 -0.70
N ASN A 133 19.26 -9.74 0.02
CA ASN A 133 20.44 -10.58 0.21
C ASN A 133 20.32 -11.58 1.38
N ALA A 134 19.15 -11.71 1.98
CA ALA A 134 18.82 -12.73 2.96
C ALA A 134 17.53 -13.46 2.58
N THR A 135 17.36 -14.69 3.09
CA THR A 135 16.12 -15.45 2.96
C THR A 135 15.33 -15.37 4.26
N GLY A 136 13.98 -15.47 4.20
CA GLY A 136 13.15 -15.49 5.39
C GLY A 136 13.54 -16.60 6.36
N LYS A 137 13.97 -17.77 5.84
CA LYS A 137 14.48 -18.87 6.67
C LYS A 137 15.72 -18.47 7.47
N GLN A 138 16.68 -17.76 6.86
CA GLN A 138 17.85 -17.23 7.57
C GLN A 138 17.46 -16.24 8.65
N VAL A 139 16.54 -15.31 8.31
CA VAL A 139 16.06 -14.29 9.24
C VAL A 139 15.34 -14.95 10.41
N ALA A 140 14.41 -15.87 10.15
CA ALA A 140 13.66 -16.57 11.18
C ALA A 140 14.60 -17.32 12.15
N ALA A 141 15.58 -18.04 11.63
CA ALA A 141 16.56 -18.76 12.46
C ALA A 141 17.37 -17.80 13.36
N ALA A 142 17.80 -16.66 12.82
CA ALA A 142 18.52 -15.66 13.63
C ALA A 142 17.63 -15.01 14.69
N LEU A 143 16.37 -14.76 14.39
CA LEU A 143 15.40 -14.22 15.34
C LEU A 143 15.12 -15.22 16.47
N GLN A 144 14.97 -16.50 16.15
CA GLN A 144 14.81 -17.56 17.16
C GLN A 144 15.99 -17.62 18.15
N LEU A 145 17.22 -17.49 17.64
CA LEU A 145 18.41 -17.45 18.50
C LEU A 145 18.44 -16.23 19.44
N LEU A 146 17.73 -15.17 19.10
CA LEU A 146 17.57 -13.96 19.92
C LEU A 146 16.33 -14.03 20.85
N GLY A 147 15.65 -15.18 20.91
CA GLY A 147 14.48 -15.39 21.76
C GLY A 147 13.18 -14.81 21.21
N VAL A 148 13.13 -14.50 19.92
CA VAL A 148 11.91 -14.06 19.25
C VAL A 148 11.03 -15.28 18.97
N GLY A 149 9.75 -15.21 19.31
CA GLY A 149 8.75 -16.27 19.14
C GLY A 149 7.67 -15.91 18.15
N ASP A 150 6.73 -16.83 17.96
CA ASP A 150 5.56 -16.71 17.08
C ASP A 150 5.91 -16.17 15.68
N ILE A 151 6.88 -16.85 15.04
CA ILE A 151 7.51 -16.39 13.80
C ILE A 151 6.71 -16.86 12.59
N GLU A 152 6.16 -15.91 11.84
CA GLU A 152 5.54 -16.11 10.54
C GLU A 152 6.37 -15.42 9.45
N VAL A 153 6.84 -16.16 8.46
CA VAL A 153 7.63 -15.64 7.34
C VAL A 153 6.74 -15.39 6.13
N VAL A 154 6.74 -14.16 5.62
CA VAL A 154 6.04 -13.78 4.38
C VAL A 154 7.07 -13.38 3.33
N GLU A 155 7.57 -14.37 2.61
CA GLU A 155 8.68 -14.21 1.65
C GLU A 155 8.39 -13.16 0.56
N GLN A 156 7.17 -13.12 0.05
CA GLN A 156 6.80 -12.18 -1.02
C GLN A 156 6.95 -10.71 -0.62
N PHE A 157 6.89 -10.41 0.69
CA PHE A 157 7.07 -9.06 1.23
C PHE A 157 8.42 -8.87 1.91
N ARG A 158 9.26 -9.90 1.94
CA ARG A 158 10.51 -9.92 2.73
C ARG A 158 10.26 -9.41 4.16
N ALA A 159 9.24 -9.98 4.78
CA ALA A 159 8.79 -9.62 6.12
C ALA A 159 8.69 -10.87 7.01
N VAL A 160 9.00 -10.68 8.27
CA VAL A 160 8.76 -11.65 9.33
C VAL A 160 7.88 -11.00 10.38
N TYR A 161 6.72 -11.59 10.62
CA TYR A 161 5.83 -11.23 11.72
C TYR A 161 6.21 -12.08 12.93
N ALA A 162 6.31 -11.48 14.10
CA ALA A 162 6.80 -12.20 15.28
C ALA A 162 6.43 -11.51 16.60
N GLU A 163 6.52 -12.26 17.68
CA GLU A 163 6.51 -11.73 19.06
C GLU A 163 7.95 -11.60 19.57
N MET A 164 8.41 -10.38 19.75
CA MET A 164 9.79 -10.05 20.07
C MET A 164 9.91 -9.52 21.49
N PRO A 165 10.74 -10.12 22.36
CA PRO A 165 11.11 -9.53 23.63
C PRO A 165 11.71 -8.13 23.45
N LEU A 166 11.27 -7.13 24.21
CA LEU A 166 11.79 -5.77 24.09
C LEU A 166 13.31 -5.69 24.28
N SER A 167 13.87 -6.57 25.11
CA SER A 167 15.31 -6.70 25.32
C SER A 167 16.08 -7.18 24.09
N ALA A 168 15.42 -7.82 23.12
CA ALA A 168 16.03 -8.28 21.86
C ALA A 168 16.07 -7.20 20.79
N SER A 169 15.34 -6.09 20.94
CA SER A 169 15.17 -5.06 19.91
C SER A 169 16.48 -4.57 19.30
N SER A 170 17.45 -4.24 20.15
CA SER A 170 18.76 -3.74 19.70
C SER A 170 19.52 -4.80 18.88
N LYS A 171 19.56 -6.04 19.40
CA LYS A 171 20.26 -7.16 18.74
C LYS A 171 19.63 -7.53 17.41
N VAL A 172 18.31 -7.49 17.31
CA VAL A 172 17.59 -7.71 16.04
C VAL A 172 17.92 -6.61 15.05
N ALA A 173 17.97 -5.35 15.49
CA ALA A 173 18.36 -4.23 14.63
C ALA A 173 19.84 -4.27 14.19
N GLU A 174 20.72 -4.91 14.95
CA GLU A 174 22.14 -5.10 14.59
C GLU A 174 22.33 -6.10 13.46
N LEU A 175 21.35 -7.00 13.20
CA LEU A 175 21.45 -7.96 12.11
C LEU A 175 21.67 -7.23 10.77
N PRO A 176 22.69 -7.61 9.99
CA PRO A 176 23.14 -6.83 8.83
C PRO A 176 22.09 -6.74 7.72
N TYR A 177 21.22 -7.74 7.61
CA TYR A 177 20.16 -7.82 6.61
C TYR A 177 18.81 -7.27 7.07
N VAL A 178 18.65 -6.88 8.34
CA VAL A 178 17.42 -6.25 8.82
C VAL A 178 17.38 -4.80 8.34
N LEU A 179 16.31 -4.41 7.67
CA LEU A 179 16.05 -3.06 7.17
C LEU A 179 15.26 -2.23 8.18
N SER A 180 14.20 -2.80 8.74
CA SER A 180 13.38 -2.13 9.74
C SER A 180 12.69 -3.12 10.66
N VAL A 181 12.42 -2.67 11.89
CA VAL A 181 11.60 -3.37 12.87
C VAL A 181 10.47 -2.41 13.27
N GLY A 182 9.29 -2.67 12.73
CA GLY A 182 8.07 -1.93 13.03
C GLY A 182 7.21 -2.67 14.03
N LEU A 183 6.20 -1.99 14.57
CA LEU A 183 5.14 -2.66 15.30
C LEU A 183 4.18 -3.34 14.31
N TYR A 184 3.55 -4.41 14.75
CA TYR A 184 2.38 -4.96 14.05
C TYR A 184 1.38 -3.82 13.79
N PRO A 185 0.70 -3.78 12.65
CA PRO A 185 -0.31 -2.76 12.42
C PRO A 185 -1.43 -2.90 13.46
N PRO A 186 -2.06 -1.80 13.88
CA PRO A 186 -3.24 -1.88 14.72
C PRO A 186 -4.32 -2.73 14.01
N PRO A 187 -5.21 -3.39 14.78
CA PRO A 187 -6.36 -4.07 14.19
C PRO A 187 -7.07 -3.12 13.24
N ALA A 188 -7.45 -3.64 12.07
CA ALA A 188 -8.24 -2.86 11.13
C ALA A 188 -9.57 -2.50 11.78
N GLU A 189 -9.83 -1.22 11.95
CA GLU A 189 -11.13 -0.73 12.39
C GLU A 189 -12.02 -0.52 11.15
N LEU A 190 -13.32 -0.77 11.34
CA LEU A 190 -14.31 -0.47 10.30
C LEU A 190 -14.35 1.05 10.09
N ASN A 191 -13.77 1.51 9.00
CA ASN A 191 -13.58 2.94 8.72
C ASN A 191 -14.86 3.67 8.28
N ASN A 192 -16.02 3.02 8.24
CA ASN A 192 -17.26 3.65 7.82
C ASN A 192 -17.63 4.87 8.67
N TYR A 193 -17.38 4.83 9.98
CA TYR A 193 -17.65 5.98 10.86
C TYR A 193 -16.78 7.18 10.46
N ASN A 194 -15.48 7.00 10.35
CA ASN A 194 -14.55 8.05 9.93
C ASN A 194 -14.81 8.47 8.47
N GLY A 195 -15.04 7.52 7.56
CA GLY A 195 -15.37 7.78 6.17
C GLY A 195 -16.64 8.63 6.04
N ARG A 196 -17.68 8.37 6.85
CA ARG A 196 -18.91 9.18 6.88
C ARG A 196 -18.68 10.60 7.37
N ILE A 197 -17.80 10.80 8.35
CA ILE A 197 -17.45 12.13 8.86
C ILE A 197 -16.65 12.90 7.80
N ILE A 198 -15.61 12.30 7.24
CA ILE A 198 -14.74 12.89 6.21
C ILE A 198 -15.55 13.22 4.95
N GLY A 199 -16.38 12.28 4.48
CA GLY A 199 -17.30 12.47 3.35
C GLY A 199 -18.52 13.34 3.65
N ARG A 200 -18.65 13.87 4.87
CA ARG A 200 -19.78 14.68 5.33
C ARG A 200 -21.16 13.98 5.21
N ALA A 201 -21.19 12.68 5.04
CA ALA A 201 -22.43 11.91 4.96
C ALA A 201 -23.24 12.02 6.26
N SER A 202 -22.59 12.14 7.42
CA SER A 202 -23.25 12.35 8.70
C SER A 202 -24.08 13.63 8.71
N VAL A 203 -23.56 14.72 8.15
CA VAL A 203 -24.33 16.00 8.03
C VAL A 203 -25.51 15.86 7.08
N LEU A 204 -25.34 15.15 5.96
CA LEU A 204 -26.44 14.89 5.02
C LEU A 204 -27.53 14.02 5.64
N ASN A 205 -27.16 13.00 6.41
CA ASN A 205 -28.10 12.06 7.03
C ASN A 205 -28.81 12.63 8.26
N THR A 206 -28.19 13.59 8.97
CA THR A 206 -28.79 14.21 10.17
C THR A 206 -30.11 14.91 9.83
N PRO A 207 -31.16 14.76 10.65
CA PRO A 207 -32.43 15.46 10.46
C PRO A 207 -32.28 16.98 10.36
N ALA A 208 -33.18 17.62 9.63
CA ALA A 208 -33.12 19.07 9.41
C ALA A 208 -33.25 19.86 10.71
N GLU A 209 -34.03 19.35 11.64
CA GLU A 209 -34.26 19.95 12.99
C GLU A 209 -32.98 19.99 13.82
N LEU A 210 -32.02 19.15 13.51
CA LEU A 210 -30.70 19.08 14.15
C LEU A 210 -29.58 19.72 13.29
N GLY A 211 -29.96 20.53 12.31
CA GLY A 211 -29.01 21.23 11.42
C GLY A 211 -28.45 20.38 10.25
N GLY A 212 -28.97 19.18 10.03
CA GLY A 212 -28.63 18.35 8.90
C GLY A 212 -29.55 18.59 7.69
N ARG A 213 -29.59 17.62 6.77
CA ARG A 213 -30.43 17.68 5.56
C ARG A 213 -31.45 16.55 5.44
N GLY A 214 -31.45 15.57 6.35
CA GLY A 214 -32.35 14.41 6.34
C GLY A 214 -32.19 13.49 5.11
N LEU A 215 -31.11 13.63 4.36
CA LEU A 215 -30.86 12.88 3.11
C LEU A 215 -30.18 11.56 3.43
N MET A 216 -30.89 10.46 3.23
CA MET A 216 -30.41 9.10 3.55
C MET A 216 -30.40 8.16 2.33
N GLY A 217 -30.60 8.68 1.13
CA GLY A 217 -30.64 7.90 -0.10
C GLY A 217 -32.01 7.23 -0.41
N LYS A 218 -33.11 7.60 0.30
CA LYS A 218 -34.44 7.04 0.00
C LYS A 218 -34.83 7.34 -1.44
N GLY A 219 -35.19 6.30 -2.21
CA GLY A 219 -35.58 6.40 -3.62
C GLY A 219 -34.37 6.44 -4.59
N VAL A 220 -33.14 6.42 -4.08
CA VAL A 220 -31.94 6.28 -4.91
C VAL A 220 -31.68 4.80 -5.19
N LYS A 221 -31.52 4.46 -6.46
CA LYS A 221 -31.28 3.10 -6.95
C LYS A 221 -29.85 3.01 -7.49
N ILE A 222 -29.10 2.05 -6.97
CA ILE A 222 -27.66 1.88 -7.24
C ILE A 222 -27.44 0.49 -7.85
N GLY A 223 -26.67 0.43 -8.92
CA GLY A 223 -26.13 -0.83 -9.44
C GLY A 223 -24.73 -1.07 -8.85
N ILE A 224 -24.48 -2.25 -8.32
CA ILE A 224 -23.19 -2.63 -7.74
C ILE A 224 -22.63 -3.81 -8.54
N TRP A 225 -21.52 -3.59 -9.23
CA TRP A 225 -20.71 -4.63 -9.86
C TRP A 225 -19.51 -4.92 -8.97
N ASP A 226 -19.52 -6.10 -8.34
CA ASP A 226 -18.47 -6.51 -7.42
C ASP A 226 -18.33 -8.05 -7.45
N ALA A 227 -17.54 -8.63 -6.54
CA ALA A 227 -17.71 -10.03 -6.20
C ALA A 227 -19.10 -10.26 -5.59
N ASN A 228 -19.44 -11.46 -5.23
CA ASN A 228 -20.79 -11.78 -4.76
C ASN A 228 -21.23 -10.97 -3.53
N VAL A 229 -22.51 -10.63 -3.47
CA VAL A 229 -23.14 -9.95 -2.32
C VAL A 229 -24.10 -10.91 -1.64
N THR A 230 -23.84 -11.22 -0.38
CA THR A 230 -24.72 -12.08 0.44
C THR A 230 -25.79 -11.29 1.16
N THR A 231 -26.83 -11.97 1.59
CA THR A 231 -27.86 -11.38 2.45
C THR A 231 -27.27 -10.98 3.79
N HIS A 232 -27.62 -9.80 4.27
CA HIS A 232 -27.20 -9.30 5.59
C HIS A 232 -28.37 -8.58 6.27
N VAL A 233 -28.46 -8.69 7.59
CA VAL A 233 -29.53 -8.08 8.37
C VAL A 233 -29.64 -6.54 8.13
N ASP A 234 -28.52 -5.86 7.98
CA ASP A 234 -28.45 -4.43 7.71
C ASP A 234 -28.97 -4.02 6.31
N PHE A 235 -29.10 -4.96 5.41
CA PHE A 235 -29.63 -4.71 4.06
C PHE A 235 -31.16 -4.79 4.05
N GLY A 236 -31.73 -5.75 4.77
CA GLY A 236 -33.14 -6.05 4.70
C GLY A 236 -33.56 -6.32 3.24
N PRO A 237 -34.74 -5.86 2.80
CA PRO A 237 -35.22 -6.06 1.42
C PRO A 237 -34.63 -5.09 0.39
N ARG A 238 -33.65 -4.25 0.76
CA ARG A 238 -33.11 -3.19 -0.09
C ARG A 238 -32.01 -3.63 -1.06
N VAL A 239 -31.55 -4.86 -0.96
CA VAL A 239 -30.53 -5.43 -1.85
C VAL A 239 -31.16 -6.53 -2.71
N HIS A 240 -31.09 -6.36 -4.01
CA HIS A 240 -31.63 -7.24 -5.04
C HIS A 240 -30.48 -7.93 -5.77
N THR A 241 -30.13 -9.15 -5.34
CA THR A 241 -29.06 -9.93 -5.96
C THR A 241 -29.53 -10.50 -7.30
N GLN A 242 -28.84 -10.14 -8.39
CA GLN A 242 -29.18 -10.54 -9.74
C GLN A 242 -28.44 -11.82 -10.17
N GLU A 243 -27.25 -12.03 -9.60
CA GLU A 243 -26.40 -13.17 -9.89
C GLU A 243 -25.90 -13.79 -8.61
N TYR A 244 -25.99 -15.13 -8.56
CA TYR A 244 -25.54 -15.90 -7.41
C TYR A 244 -24.25 -16.65 -7.76
N GLU A 245 -23.21 -16.41 -6.97
CA GLU A 245 -21.95 -17.17 -7.00
C GLU A 245 -21.46 -17.53 -5.59
N LEU A 246 -20.28 -18.15 -5.52
CA LEU A 246 -19.64 -18.50 -4.26
C LEU A 246 -19.42 -17.27 -3.39
N TYR A 247 -19.55 -17.44 -2.09
CA TYR A 247 -19.40 -16.40 -1.09
C TYR A 247 -18.08 -15.61 -1.26
N ASP A 248 -18.21 -14.30 -1.32
CA ASP A 248 -17.09 -13.35 -1.20
C ASP A 248 -17.51 -12.21 -0.26
N ALA A 249 -16.66 -11.91 0.70
CA ALA A 249 -16.91 -10.86 1.68
C ALA A 249 -16.81 -9.45 1.09
N HIS A 250 -16.05 -9.27 0.00
CA HIS A 250 -15.74 -7.95 -0.56
C HIS A 250 -17.00 -7.23 -1.05
N GLY A 251 -17.79 -7.84 -1.93
CA GLY A 251 -19.03 -7.23 -2.43
C GLY A 251 -20.05 -6.95 -1.33
N THR A 252 -20.12 -7.83 -0.33
CA THR A 252 -20.98 -7.62 0.85
C THR A 252 -20.51 -6.43 1.67
N HIS A 253 -19.19 -6.27 1.87
CA HIS A 253 -18.61 -5.14 2.59
C HIS A 253 -18.81 -3.82 1.83
N VAL A 254 -18.57 -3.80 0.52
CA VAL A 254 -18.81 -2.63 -0.35
C VAL A 254 -20.27 -2.19 -0.28
N THR A 255 -21.20 -3.15 -0.39
CA THR A 255 -22.64 -2.89 -0.27
C THR A 255 -22.99 -2.31 1.10
N GLY A 256 -22.41 -2.85 2.19
CA GLY A 256 -22.57 -2.33 3.55
C GLY A 256 -22.07 -0.90 3.72
N THR A 257 -20.91 -0.58 3.13
CA THR A 257 -20.37 0.77 3.12
C THR A 257 -21.29 1.77 2.41
N ILE A 258 -21.98 1.34 1.36
CA ILE A 258 -22.94 2.18 0.64
C ILE A 258 -24.24 2.33 1.43
N LEU A 259 -24.90 1.24 1.82
CA LEU A 259 -26.29 1.28 2.27
C LEU A 259 -26.62 0.48 3.55
N GLY A 260 -25.61 0.02 4.30
CA GLY A 260 -25.84 -0.63 5.59
C GLY A 260 -26.69 0.23 6.52
N ALA A 261 -27.72 -0.37 7.15
CA ALA A 261 -28.63 0.37 8.03
C ALA A 261 -27.98 0.73 9.37
N GLY A 262 -26.95 0.01 9.79
CA GLY A 262 -26.28 0.16 11.09
C GLY A 262 -27.13 -0.41 12.24
N LEU A 263 -27.88 -1.49 11.96
CA LEU A 263 -28.77 -2.12 12.95
C LEU A 263 -27.98 -2.88 14.02
N MET A 264 -26.92 -3.58 13.59
CA MET A 264 -26.07 -4.33 14.51
C MET A 264 -25.03 -3.44 15.19
N ASP A 265 -24.44 -2.53 14.44
CA ASP A 265 -23.48 -1.55 14.94
C ASP A 265 -23.69 -0.21 14.22
N PRO A 266 -24.09 0.86 14.94
CA PRO A 266 -24.25 2.19 14.38
C PRO A 266 -22.99 2.74 13.69
N ASN A 267 -21.79 2.30 14.09
CA ASN A 267 -20.53 2.67 13.45
C ASN A 267 -20.37 2.04 12.06
N GLY A 268 -20.99 0.88 11.83
CA GLY A 268 -21.04 0.20 10.54
C GLY A 268 -22.08 0.76 9.56
N ARG A 269 -22.82 1.81 9.94
CA ARG A 269 -23.84 2.41 9.08
C ARG A 269 -23.24 2.95 7.78
N GLY A 270 -23.87 2.62 6.65
CA GLY A 270 -23.46 3.08 5.33
C GLY A 270 -23.74 4.57 5.06
N MET A 271 -23.24 5.05 3.92
CA MET A 271 -23.36 6.46 3.49
C MET A 271 -24.81 6.84 3.15
N ALA A 272 -25.56 5.93 2.52
CA ALA A 272 -26.95 6.10 2.07
C ALA A 272 -27.85 5.00 2.62
N PRO A 273 -28.12 4.94 3.93
CA PRO A 273 -28.72 3.78 4.62
C PRO A 273 -30.18 3.50 4.25
N LYS A 274 -30.81 4.31 3.40
CA LYS A 274 -32.16 4.09 2.85
C LYS A 274 -32.19 3.94 1.33
N ALA A 275 -31.01 3.85 0.67
CA ALA A 275 -30.92 3.54 -0.74
C ALA A 275 -31.24 2.06 -1.02
N GLU A 276 -31.52 1.74 -2.26
CA GLU A 276 -31.71 0.38 -2.76
C GLU A 276 -30.62 0.03 -3.75
N ALA A 277 -30.17 -1.23 -3.77
CA ALA A 277 -29.14 -1.71 -4.67
C ALA A 277 -29.52 -2.97 -5.42
N TRP A 278 -29.10 -3.03 -6.67
CA TRP A 278 -29.07 -4.22 -7.52
C TRP A 278 -27.64 -4.66 -7.68
N THR A 279 -27.32 -5.94 -7.50
CA THR A 279 -25.94 -6.43 -7.43
C THR A 279 -25.66 -7.49 -8.47
N TRP A 280 -24.54 -7.34 -9.17
CA TRP A 280 -24.02 -8.26 -10.18
C TRP A 280 -22.59 -8.66 -9.84
N ASN A 281 -22.15 -9.80 -10.35
CA ASN A 281 -20.75 -10.21 -10.27
C ASN A 281 -19.99 -9.67 -11.49
N PHE A 282 -18.90 -8.92 -11.26
CA PHE A 282 -18.13 -8.35 -12.36
C PHE A 282 -17.36 -9.39 -13.18
N ASN A 283 -17.10 -10.58 -12.63
CA ASN A 283 -16.37 -11.68 -13.29
C ASN A 283 -17.25 -12.64 -14.10
N THR A 284 -18.55 -12.64 -13.85
CA THR A 284 -19.45 -13.55 -14.55
C THR A 284 -19.90 -12.96 -15.87
N GLN A 285 -19.45 -13.58 -16.94
CA GLN A 285 -20.07 -13.41 -18.25
C GLN A 285 -21.27 -14.37 -18.38
N ARG A 286 -22.27 -14.22 -17.54
CA ARG A 286 -23.53 -14.92 -17.73
C ARG A 286 -24.13 -14.45 -19.04
N ASN A 287 -24.51 -15.39 -19.91
CA ASN A 287 -25.11 -15.11 -21.22
C ASN A 287 -24.25 -14.29 -22.19
N GLY A 288 -22.92 -14.21 -21.97
CA GLY A 288 -22.02 -13.46 -22.84
C GLY A 288 -22.13 -11.93 -22.73
N LEU A 289 -22.76 -11.42 -21.67
CA LEU A 289 -22.91 -9.98 -21.45
C LEU A 289 -21.67 -9.42 -20.72
N SER A 290 -21.20 -8.26 -21.15
CA SER A 290 -20.22 -7.48 -20.41
C SER A 290 -20.89 -6.65 -19.32
N ALA A 291 -20.13 -6.27 -18.28
CA ALA A 291 -20.64 -5.39 -17.22
C ALA A 291 -21.26 -4.09 -17.79
N GLN A 292 -20.70 -3.51 -18.85
CA GLN A 292 -21.25 -2.31 -19.48
C GLN A 292 -22.61 -2.59 -20.14
N THR A 293 -22.80 -3.76 -20.74
CA THR A 293 -24.10 -4.16 -21.31
C THR A 293 -25.13 -4.33 -20.20
N GLU A 294 -24.75 -4.98 -19.10
CA GLU A 294 -25.59 -5.15 -17.91
C GLU A 294 -25.99 -3.82 -17.29
N MET A 295 -25.05 -2.85 -17.18
CA MET A 295 -25.34 -1.49 -16.72
C MET A 295 -26.41 -0.80 -17.56
N GLY A 296 -26.34 -0.98 -18.89
CA GLY A 296 -27.35 -0.45 -19.80
C GLY A 296 -28.72 -1.09 -19.63
N ILE A 297 -28.75 -2.40 -19.42
CA ILE A 297 -29.99 -3.14 -19.12
C ILE A 297 -30.54 -2.68 -17.78
N ALA A 298 -29.73 -2.67 -16.73
CA ALA A 298 -30.13 -2.25 -15.39
C ALA A 298 -30.67 -0.80 -15.36
N LYS A 299 -30.08 0.09 -16.15
CA LYS A 299 -30.64 1.44 -16.33
C LYS A 299 -32.05 1.42 -16.90
N LYS A 300 -32.30 0.57 -17.88
CA LYS A 300 -33.62 0.48 -18.55
C LYS A 300 -34.67 -0.22 -17.68
N THR A 301 -34.30 -1.33 -17.01
CA THR A 301 -35.24 -2.17 -16.26
C THR A 301 -35.49 -1.66 -14.84
N GLU A 302 -34.42 -1.28 -14.14
CA GLU A 302 -34.46 -0.89 -12.73
C GLU A 302 -34.38 0.62 -12.51
N ASN A 303 -34.04 1.38 -13.57
CA ASN A 303 -33.81 2.81 -13.52
C ASN A 303 -32.75 3.23 -12.47
N ILE A 304 -31.66 2.46 -12.42
CA ILE A 304 -30.51 2.84 -11.58
C ILE A 304 -29.95 4.21 -11.99
N THR A 305 -29.41 4.95 -11.01
CA THR A 305 -28.85 6.30 -11.22
C THR A 305 -27.35 6.37 -11.02
N LEU A 306 -26.80 5.39 -10.31
CA LEU A 306 -25.37 5.28 -9.99
C LEU A 306 -24.91 3.87 -10.23
N THR A 307 -23.65 3.68 -10.66
CA THR A 307 -22.96 2.39 -10.60
C THR A 307 -21.76 2.48 -9.67
N SER A 308 -21.55 1.44 -8.88
CA SER A 308 -20.37 1.26 -8.01
C SER A 308 -19.56 0.08 -8.51
N ASN A 309 -18.27 0.31 -8.79
CA ASN A 309 -17.36 -0.63 -9.42
C ASN A 309 -16.05 -0.67 -8.64
N SER A 310 -15.97 -1.56 -7.63
CA SER A 310 -14.81 -1.66 -6.74
C SER A 310 -13.85 -2.76 -7.18
N TYR A 311 -13.61 -2.87 -8.48
CA TYR A 311 -12.72 -3.84 -9.11
C TYR A 311 -11.81 -3.18 -10.13
N GLY A 312 -10.74 -3.85 -10.49
CA GLY A 312 -9.79 -3.39 -11.49
C GLY A 312 -8.68 -4.40 -11.73
N LEU A 313 -7.72 -4.04 -12.56
CA LEU A 313 -6.52 -4.82 -12.79
C LEU A 313 -5.53 -4.54 -11.66
N SER A 314 -4.96 -5.61 -11.06
CA SER A 314 -3.86 -5.46 -10.11
C SER A 314 -2.56 -5.22 -10.87
N PHE A 315 -1.99 -4.04 -10.71
CA PHE A 315 -0.76 -3.62 -11.40
C PHE A 315 0.50 -4.14 -10.74
N SER A 316 0.47 -4.49 -9.46
CA SER A 316 1.61 -5.10 -8.75
C SER A 316 2.11 -6.39 -9.41
N ARG A 317 1.24 -7.08 -10.16
CA ARG A 317 1.56 -8.31 -10.90
C ARG A 317 1.78 -8.11 -12.40
N LEU A 318 1.50 -6.92 -12.95
CA LEU A 318 1.38 -6.69 -14.38
C LEU A 318 2.07 -5.41 -14.86
N CYS A 319 3.12 -4.96 -14.18
CA CYS A 319 3.83 -3.72 -14.54
C CYS A 319 4.27 -3.67 -16.01
N SER A 320 4.72 -4.79 -16.56
CA SER A 320 5.06 -4.88 -17.99
C SER A 320 3.85 -4.72 -18.92
N TYR A 321 2.66 -5.02 -18.43
CA TYR A 321 1.40 -4.89 -19.19
C TYR A 321 0.88 -3.45 -19.18
N MET A 322 1.24 -2.64 -18.19
CA MET A 322 0.88 -1.21 -18.10
C MET A 322 1.29 -0.41 -19.33
N LYS A 323 2.44 -0.74 -19.92
CA LYS A 323 2.92 -0.07 -21.15
C LYS A 323 2.02 -0.32 -22.36
N GLN A 324 1.12 -1.30 -22.27
CA GLN A 324 0.17 -1.66 -23.33
C GLN A 324 -1.26 -1.18 -23.03
N LEU A 325 -1.48 -0.52 -21.87
CA LEU A 325 -2.78 0.03 -21.50
C LEU A 325 -3.00 1.32 -22.29
N GLY A 326 -3.70 1.18 -23.42
CA GLY A 326 -4.31 2.30 -24.11
C GLY A 326 -5.82 2.31 -23.85
N TYR A 327 -6.52 3.17 -24.55
CA TYR A 327 -7.98 3.20 -24.62
C TYR A 327 -8.50 1.90 -25.24
N ARG A 328 -9.35 1.17 -24.51
CA ARG A 328 -9.81 -0.18 -24.83
C ARG A 328 -11.27 -0.19 -25.26
N ALA A 329 -11.71 -1.33 -25.81
CA ALA A 329 -13.11 -1.54 -26.13
C ALA A 329 -14.05 -1.40 -24.91
N SER A 330 -13.59 -1.81 -23.69
CA SER A 330 -14.34 -1.58 -22.46
C SER A 330 -14.53 -0.11 -22.12
N ASP A 331 -13.49 0.71 -22.37
CA ASP A 331 -13.51 2.14 -22.09
C ASP A 331 -14.43 2.85 -23.11
N TYR A 332 -14.32 2.47 -24.38
CA TYR A 332 -15.21 2.93 -25.43
C TYR A 332 -16.68 2.59 -25.16
N ASN A 333 -16.96 1.35 -24.69
CA ASN A 333 -18.33 0.93 -24.35
C ASN A 333 -18.88 1.74 -23.17
N LEU A 334 -18.03 2.08 -22.18
CA LEU A 334 -18.42 2.91 -21.05
C LEU A 334 -18.73 4.35 -21.49
N ASP A 335 -17.93 4.92 -22.40
CA ASP A 335 -18.17 6.24 -22.98
C ASP A 335 -19.49 6.27 -23.80
N LEU A 336 -19.74 5.23 -24.58
CA LEU A 336 -21.04 5.09 -25.29
C LEU A 336 -22.21 5.03 -24.32
N LEU A 337 -22.07 4.26 -23.23
CA LEU A 337 -23.11 4.12 -22.21
C LEU A 337 -23.38 5.45 -21.51
N THR A 338 -22.31 6.17 -21.13
CA THR A 338 -22.39 7.48 -20.51
C THR A 338 -23.07 8.51 -21.44
N ASN A 339 -22.74 8.48 -22.73
CA ASN A 339 -23.39 9.34 -23.71
C ASN A 339 -24.86 8.97 -23.94
N GLN A 340 -25.19 7.69 -23.94
CA GLN A 340 -26.57 7.20 -24.11
C GLN A 340 -27.44 7.51 -22.90
N TYR A 341 -26.88 7.45 -21.69
CA TYR A 341 -27.59 7.68 -20.42
C TYR A 341 -26.89 8.76 -19.57
N PRO A 342 -27.01 10.04 -19.92
CA PRO A 342 -26.31 11.13 -19.23
C PRO A 342 -26.64 11.27 -17.74
N THR A 343 -27.75 10.65 -17.31
CA THR A 343 -28.20 10.63 -15.89
C THR A 343 -27.71 9.42 -15.13
N LEU A 344 -26.97 8.52 -15.76
CA LEU A 344 -26.34 7.36 -15.10
C LEU A 344 -24.87 7.71 -14.79
N GLN A 345 -24.55 7.84 -13.52
CA GLN A 345 -23.19 8.15 -13.06
C GLN A 345 -22.42 6.86 -12.76
N HIS A 346 -21.21 6.75 -13.28
CA HIS A 346 -20.33 5.61 -13.06
C HIS A 346 -19.22 5.98 -12.06
N ILE A 347 -19.09 5.19 -10.99
CA ILE A 347 -18.07 5.35 -9.96
C ILE A 347 -17.16 4.13 -10.00
N PHE A 348 -15.87 4.34 -10.25
CA PHE A 348 -14.84 3.30 -10.24
C PHE A 348 -13.82 3.56 -9.15
N ALA A 349 -13.34 2.49 -8.53
CA ALA A 349 -12.21 2.55 -7.61
C ALA A 349 -10.94 2.97 -8.37
N ALA A 350 -10.15 3.85 -7.75
CA ALA A 350 -8.87 4.29 -8.33
C ALA A 350 -7.77 3.21 -8.24
N GLY A 351 -8.03 2.11 -7.53
CA GLY A 351 -7.07 1.03 -7.29
C GLY A 351 -6.31 1.16 -5.97
N ASN A 352 -5.57 0.12 -5.62
CA ASN A 352 -4.83 0.01 -4.36
C ASN A 352 -3.31 -0.10 -4.56
N ASP A 353 -2.85 -0.03 -5.80
CA ASP A 353 -1.45 -0.32 -6.17
C ASP A 353 -0.59 0.96 -6.17
N GLN A 354 -0.71 1.79 -5.12
CA GLN A 354 -0.01 3.08 -5.01
C GLN A 354 1.52 2.96 -5.15
N ASP A 355 2.08 1.86 -4.64
CA ASP A 355 3.52 1.59 -4.64
C ASP A 355 3.93 0.55 -5.70
N GLY A 356 2.96 -0.07 -6.37
CA GLY A 356 3.23 -1.03 -7.43
C GLY A 356 3.58 -0.31 -8.73
N CYS A 357 4.70 -0.59 -9.37
CA CYS A 357 5.11 -0.02 -10.65
C CYS A 357 5.39 1.50 -10.65
N ALA A 358 5.67 2.11 -9.51
CA ALA A 358 5.90 3.56 -9.41
C ALA A 358 6.94 4.08 -10.42
N ASP A 359 8.02 3.34 -10.64
CA ASP A 359 9.07 3.71 -11.60
C ASP A 359 8.63 3.53 -13.06
N GLU A 360 7.78 2.55 -13.34
CA GLU A 360 7.28 2.28 -14.69
C GLU A 360 6.12 3.21 -15.08
N THR A 361 5.25 3.54 -14.12
CA THR A 361 4.17 4.52 -14.33
C THR A 361 4.69 5.93 -14.46
N ALA A 362 5.72 6.32 -13.72
CA ALA A 362 6.37 7.62 -13.87
C ALA A 362 6.99 7.81 -15.26
N ALA A 363 7.45 6.74 -15.90
CA ALA A 363 7.97 6.76 -17.26
C ALA A 363 6.86 6.93 -18.33
N VAL A 364 5.65 6.42 -18.07
CA VAL A 364 4.53 6.42 -19.02
C VAL A 364 3.64 7.66 -18.87
N TYR A 365 3.34 8.06 -17.62
CA TYR A 365 2.37 9.12 -17.32
C TYR A 365 3.02 10.40 -16.79
N GLY A 366 4.34 10.46 -16.70
CA GLY A 366 5.06 11.58 -16.11
C GLY A 366 4.96 11.63 -14.59
N LYS A 367 5.60 12.64 -13.98
CA LYS A 367 5.67 12.80 -12.51
C LYS A 367 4.32 13.05 -11.82
N ALA A 368 3.26 13.25 -12.57
CA ALA A 368 1.88 13.37 -12.11
C ALA A 368 1.14 12.03 -12.19
N GLY A 369 1.87 10.91 -12.22
CA GLY A 369 1.30 9.58 -12.38
C GLY A 369 0.28 9.25 -11.31
N TYR A 370 -0.75 8.59 -11.73
CA TYR A 370 -1.75 7.95 -10.90
C TYR A 370 -1.09 7.20 -9.75
N GLY A 371 -1.46 7.50 -8.54
CA GLY A 371 -1.17 6.67 -7.38
C GLY A 371 0.01 7.08 -6.51
N THR A 372 0.72 8.15 -6.81
CA THR A 372 1.74 8.64 -5.87
C THR A 372 1.16 9.57 -4.82
N GLY A 373 0.10 9.32 -4.16
CA GLY A 373 -0.47 10.07 -3.02
C GLY A 373 0.38 11.20 -2.40
N THR A 374 1.03 11.99 -3.24
CA THR A 374 1.77 13.19 -2.87
C THR A 374 0.96 14.38 -3.36
N ASN A 375 0.05 14.81 -2.54
CA ASN A 375 -0.29 16.21 -2.42
C ASN A 375 0.55 16.81 -1.30
#